data_d8861a94eca047e0fa93bf06af1a6529
#
_entry.id   d8861a94eca047e0fa93bf06af1a6529
#
_cell.length_a   1.000
_cell.length_b   1.000
_cell.length_c   1.000
_cell.angle_alpha   90.00
_cell.angle_beta   90.00
_cell.angle_gamma   90.00
#
_symmetry.space_group_name_H-M   'P 1'
#
loop_
_entity.id
_entity.type
_entity.pdbx_description
1 polymer ?
#
loop_
_entity_poly.entity_id
_entity_poly.type
_entity_poly.pdbx_seq_one_letter_code
_entity_poly.pdbx_strand_id
1 'polypeptide(L)'
;MKLIRDLYDWILKWSDSKYGTVALVVLAFSEASFFPIPPDVLLIALALGSRSKAIQYGVLCSIGSIVGAIFGYGIGQFLWWSGEGTFSGLAMFFFDAIPGFTRELFYQIQDKYEIWNFWIIFTAGFTPIPFKLFTITSGAFSINFPMFIIASTISRSARFLIVSGLIWKYGAPIQKFIDRYFNKLAILFTILLIGGFFLIKYLI
;
A
#
# COMPACT_ATOMS: atom_id res chain seq x y z
N MET A 1 -12.11 -4.74 18.33
CA MET A 1 -12.35 -3.28 18.21
C MET A 1 -11.43 -2.45 19.10
N LYS A 2 -11.13 -2.86 20.36
CA LYS A 2 -10.26 -2.09 21.27
C LYS A 2 -8.83 -1.92 20.73
N LEU A 3 -8.21 -3.00 20.26
CA LEU A 3 -6.83 -2.99 19.73
C LEU A 3 -6.64 -1.99 18.55
N ILE A 4 -7.60 -1.92 17.62
CA ILE A 4 -7.55 -0.99 16.47
C ILE A 4 -7.67 0.45 16.94
N ARG A 5 -8.50 0.71 17.96
CA ARG A 5 -8.66 2.03 18.54
C ARG A 5 -7.40 2.47 19.30
N ASP A 6 -6.82 1.58 20.11
CA ASP A 6 -5.59 1.85 20.84
C ASP A 6 -4.42 2.13 19.89
N LEU A 7 -4.37 1.43 18.75
CA LEU A 7 -3.39 1.66 17.68
C LEU A 7 -3.60 3.02 17.00
N TYR A 8 -4.84 3.37 16.70
CA TYR A 8 -5.21 4.66 16.13
C TYR A 8 -4.82 5.82 17.06
N ASP A 9 -5.16 5.71 18.35
CA ASP A 9 -4.83 6.71 19.36
C ASP A 9 -3.31 6.83 19.58
N TRP A 10 -2.58 5.70 19.47
CA TRP A 10 -1.11 5.70 19.49
C TRP A 10 -0.51 6.47 18.30
N ILE A 11 -1.04 6.26 17.09
CA ILE A 11 -0.58 6.99 15.88
C ILE A 11 -0.85 8.49 16.05
N LEU A 12 -2.02 8.87 16.55
CA LEU A 12 -2.37 10.28 16.73
C LEU A 12 -1.43 11.01 17.72
N LYS A 13 -0.93 10.32 18.76
CA LYS A 13 0.07 10.91 19.68
C LYS A 13 1.35 11.37 18.97
N TRP A 14 1.71 10.74 17.85
CA TRP A 14 2.86 11.16 17.08
C TRP A 14 2.63 12.48 16.33
N SER A 15 1.38 12.85 16.04
CA SER A 15 1.07 14.12 15.37
C SER A 15 1.48 15.34 16.20
N ASP A 16 1.41 15.21 17.53
CA ASP A 16 1.78 16.27 18.47
C ASP A 16 3.26 16.25 18.85
N SER A 17 3.99 15.24 18.36
CA SER A 17 5.42 15.06 18.65
C SER A 17 6.29 15.83 17.66
N LYS A 18 7.42 16.36 18.13
CA LYS A 18 8.50 16.91 17.28
C LYS A 18 9.03 15.91 16.24
N TYR A 19 8.78 14.62 16.45
CA TYR A 19 9.18 13.53 15.56
C TYR A 19 8.04 13.06 14.64
N GLY A 20 6.88 13.71 14.62
CA GLY A 20 5.72 13.31 13.83
C GLY A 20 6.03 13.12 12.34
N THR A 21 6.87 14.00 11.76
CA THR A 21 7.29 13.88 10.36
C THR A 21 8.15 12.64 10.13
N VAL A 22 9.06 12.32 11.03
CA VAL A 22 9.90 11.10 10.94
C VAL A 22 9.02 9.86 11.09
N ALA A 23 8.12 9.87 12.05
CA ALA A 23 7.15 8.78 12.24
C ALA A 23 6.30 8.55 10.98
N LEU A 24 5.87 9.61 10.28
CA LEU A 24 5.13 9.52 9.03
C LEU A 24 5.94 8.79 7.94
N VAL A 25 7.21 9.17 7.75
CA VAL A 25 8.09 8.55 6.75
C VAL A 25 8.33 7.07 7.09
N VAL A 26 8.62 6.77 8.36
CA VAL A 26 8.84 5.39 8.84
C VAL A 26 7.57 4.54 8.68
N LEU A 27 6.39 5.07 8.99
CA LEU A 27 5.12 4.38 8.78
C LEU A 27 4.85 4.12 7.30
N ALA A 28 5.08 5.12 6.43
CA ALA A 28 4.88 4.98 5.00
C ALA A 28 5.84 3.93 4.39
N PHE A 29 7.09 3.92 4.83
CA PHE A 29 8.07 2.89 4.50
C PHE A 29 7.60 1.50 4.96
N SER A 30 7.24 1.38 6.22
CA SER A 30 6.86 0.10 6.83
C SER A 30 5.60 -0.49 6.19
N GLU A 31 4.59 0.33 5.92
CA GLU A 31 3.34 -0.10 5.26
C GLU A 31 3.59 -0.66 3.86
N ALA A 32 4.45 -0.01 3.10
CA ALA A 32 4.76 -0.43 1.74
C ALA A 32 5.71 -1.65 1.68
N SER A 33 6.34 -2.02 2.80
CA SER A 33 7.30 -3.13 2.86
C SER A 33 6.77 -4.36 3.60
N PHE A 34 6.42 -4.25 4.89
CA PHE A 34 6.06 -5.43 5.70
C PHE A 34 4.98 -5.19 6.77
N PHE A 35 4.74 -3.95 7.18
CA PHE A 35 3.88 -3.66 8.33
C PHE A 35 2.48 -3.16 7.93
N PRO A 36 1.38 -3.57 8.61
CA PRO A 36 0.01 -3.31 8.14
C PRO A 36 -0.61 -2.01 8.66
N ILE A 37 0.16 -0.97 9.01
CA ILE A 37 -0.39 0.28 9.51
C ILE A 37 -0.41 1.33 8.41
N PRO A 38 -1.61 1.82 7.98
CA PRO A 38 -1.71 2.83 6.94
C PRO A 38 -1.16 4.18 7.43
N PRO A 39 -0.26 4.83 6.67
CA PRO A 39 0.28 6.14 7.02
C PRO A 39 -0.74 7.28 6.83
N ASP A 40 -1.84 7.02 6.12
CA ASP A 40 -2.88 8.03 5.82
C ASP A 40 -3.41 8.70 7.09
N VAL A 41 -3.59 7.93 8.18
CA VAL A 41 -4.10 8.47 9.45
C VAL A 41 -3.17 9.54 10.01
N LEU A 42 -1.86 9.25 10.04
CA LEU A 42 -0.87 10.20 10.54
C LEU A 42 -0.65 11.36 9.56
N LEU A 43 -0.68 11.10 8.25
CA LEU A 43 -0.62 12.13 7.22
C LEU A 43 -1.75 13.14 7.39
N ILE A 44 -3.00 12.68 7.56
CA ILE A 44 -4.17 13.52 7.75
C ILE A 44 -4.02 14.33 9.05
N ALA A 45 -3.63 13.70 10.15
CA ALA A 45 -3.47 14.37 11.44
C ALA A 45 -2.41 15.48 11.38
N LEU A 46 -1.21 15.20 10.84
CA LEU A 46 -0.15 16.19 10.66
C LEU A 46 -0.55 17.34 9.72
N ALA A 47 -1.21 16.99 8.60
CA ALA A 47 -1.66 17.98 7.62
C ALA A 47 -2.74 18.90 8.17
N LEU A 48 -3.64 18.41 9.02
CA LEU A 48 -4.65 19.20 9.71
C LEU A 48 -4.02 20.07 10.81
N GLY A 49 -3.06 19.55 11.55
CA GLY A 49 -2.33 20.28 12.59
C GLY A 49 -1.45 21.41 12.01
N SER A 50 -0.92 21.25 10.80
CA SER A 50 -0.10 22.26 10.12
C SER A 50 -0.42 22.31 8.62
N ARG A 51 -1.50 23.01 8.28
CA ARG A 51 -2.03 23.14 6.91
C ARG A 51 -1.03 23.66 5.89
N SER A 52 -0.19 24.63 6.29
CA SER A 52 0.87 25.17 5.44
C SER A 52 1.91 24.14 5.01
N LYS A 53 2.10 23.08 5.81
CA LYS A 53 3.05 21.99 5.55
C LYS A 53 2.38 20.75 4.95
N ALA A 54 1.07 20.76 4.70
CA ALA A 54 0.34 19.57 4.26
C ALA A 54 0.94 18.92 3.01
N ILE A 55 1.27 19.71 1.99
CA ILE A 55 1.91 19.20 0.76
C ILE A 55 3.29 18.60 1.05
N GLN A 56 4.06 19.22 1.93
CA GLN A 56 5.37 18.69 2.35
C GLN A 56 5.21 17.31 3.00
N TYR A 57 4.22 17.12 3.86
CA TYR A 57 3.92 15.81 4.45
C TYR A 57 3.51 14.79 3.40
N GLY A 58 2.71 15.19 2.39
CA GLY A 58 2.36 14.33 1.26
C GLY A 58 3.58 13.85 0.46
N VAL A 59 4.51 14.76 0.17
CA VAL A 59 5.77 14.44 -0.52
C VAL A 59 6.63 13.49 0.31
N LEU A 60 6.84 13.76 1.60
CA LEU A 60 7.64 12.92 2.49
C LEU A 60 7.02 11.53 2.67
N CYS A 61 5.69 11.46 2.79
CA CYS A 61 4.97 10.19 2.84
C CYS A 61 5.17 9.39 1.54
N SER A 62 5.12 10.06 0.38
CA SER A 62 5.38 9.43 -0.92
C SER A 62 6.79 8.85 -1.00
N ILE A 63 7.80 9.63 -0.62
CA ILE A 63 9.21 9.18 -0.61
C ILE A 63 9.37 7.95 0.30
N GLY A 64 8.87 8.02 1.54
CA GLY A 64 8.92 6.88 2.47
C GLY A 64 8.27 5.63 1.90
N SER A 65 7.10 5.79 1.29
CA SER A 65 6.37 4.67 0.67
C SER A 65 7.09 4.08 -0.55
N ILE A 66 7.71 4.90 -1.40
CA ILE A 66 8.47 4.43 -2.58
C ILE A 66 9.70 3.65 -2.13
N VAL A 67 10.45 4.16 -1.14
CA VAL A 67 11.60 3.44 -0.58
C VAL A 67 11.14 2.12 0.08
N GLY A 68 10.01 2.14 0.79
CA GLY A 68 9.40 0.94 1.34
C GLY A 68 8.97 -0.06 0.27
N ALA A 69 8.44 0.41 -0.87
CA ALA A 69 8.08 -0.44 -1.99
C ALA A 69 9.30 -1.15 -2.60
N ILE A 70 10.41 -0.43 -2.76
CA ILE A 70 11.70 -1.02 -3.22
C ILE A 70 12.15 -2.12 -2.26
N PHE A 71 12.07 -1.85 -0.96
CA PHE A 71 12.41 -2.84 0.06
C PHE A 71 11.47 -4.05 0.05
N GLY A 72 10.16 -3.82 -0.08
CA GLY A 72 9.15 -4.88 -0.22
C GLY A 72 9.37 -5.75 -1.46
N TYR A 73 9.73 -5.14 -2.60
CA TYR A 73 10.14 -5.87 -3.80
C TYR A 73 11.37 -6.75 -3.53
N GLY A 74 12.39 -6.20 -2.86
CA GLY A 74 13.57 -6.95 -2.44
C GLY A 74 13.22 -8.14 -1.54
N ILE A 75 12.33 -7.95 -0.56
CA ILE A 75 11.84 -9.05 0.29
C ILE A 75 11.27 -10.17 -0.58
N GLY A 76 10.37 -9.85 -1.52
CA GLY A 76 9.78 -10.83 -2.43
C GLY A 76 10.84 -11.56 -3.26
N GLN A 77 11.75 -10.81 -3.88
CA GLN A 77 12.81 -11.35 -4.71
C GLN A 77 13.74 -12.31 -3.94
N PHE A 78 14.21 -11.90 -2.76
CA PHE A 78 15.19 -12.69 -1.99
C PHE A 78 14.57 -13.82 -1.18
N LEU A 79 13.33 -13.69 -0.75
CA LEU A 79 12.67 -14.74 0.03
C LEU A 79 12.04 -15.82 -0.84
N TRP A 80 11.62 -15.48 -2.06
CA TRP A 80 10.94 -16.45 -2.94
C TRP A 80 11.90 -17.31 -3.73
N TRP A 81 13.09 -16.78 -4.06
CA TRP A 81 14.08 -17.46 -4.87
C TRP A 81 15.35 -17.78 -4.05
N SER A 82 15.88 -18.99 -4.15
CA SER A 82 17.17 -19.39 -3.56
C SER A 82 18.32 -19.35 -4.55
N GLY A 83 18.07 -19.05 -5.82
CA GLY A 83 19.01 -18.93 -6.92
C GLY A 83 18.26 -18.75 -8.23
N GLU A 84 18.97 -18.68 -9.35
CA GLU A 84 18.34 -18.51 -10.65
C GLU A 84 17.36 -19.66 -10.94
N GLY A 85 16.06 -19.35 -10.98
CA GLY A 85 15.00 -20.28 -11.33
C GLY A 85 14.66 -21.35 -10.28
N THR A 86 15.27 -21.30 -9.07
CA THR A 86 14.98 -22.27 -8.00
C THR A 86 14.17 -21.63 -6.89
N PHE A 87 13.04 -22.23 -6.54
CA PHE A 87 12.21 -21.77 -5.42
C PHE A 87 12.91 -21.98 -4.09
N SER A 88 12.79 -21.02 -3.19
CA SER A 88 13.28 -21.13 -1.81
C SER A 88 12.45 -22.12 -1.00
N GLY A 89 12.98 -22.53 0.17
CA GLY A 89 12.21 -23.33 1.12
C GLY A 89 10.92 -22.66 1.58
N LEU A 90 10.89 -21.30 1.63
CA LEU A 90 9.68 -20.54 1.94
C LEU A 90 8.63 -20.68 0.83
N ALA A 91 9.02 -20.54 -0.43
CA ALA A 91 8.12 -20.73 -1.57
C ALA A 91 7.55 -22.15 -1.59
N MET A 92 8.40 -23.16 -1.36
CA MET A 92 7.98 -24.55 -1.27
C MET A 92 6.96 -24.77 -0.14
N PHE A 93 7.20 -24.19 1.04
CA PHE A 93 6.25 -24.24 2.14
C PHE A 93 4.87 -23.68 1.74
N PHE A 94 4.81 -22.57 1.00
CA PHE A 94 3.54 -22.00 0.54
C PHE A 94 2.83 -22.89 -0.48
N PHE A 95 3.55 -23.53 -1.40
CA PHE A 95 2.96 -24.48 -2.36
C PHE A 95 2.37 -25.71 -1.66
N ASP A 96 3.01 -26.18 -0.58
CA ASP A 96 2.55 -27.35 0.16
C ASP A 96 1.44 -27.01 1.17
N ALA A 97 1.49 -25.83 1.79
CA ALA A 97 0.58 -25.43 2.87
C ALA A 97 -0.77 -24.87 2.37
N ILE A 98 -0.81 -24.28 1.16
CA ILE A 98 -2.01 -23.63 0.64
C ILE A 98 -2.69 -24.53 -0.41
N PRO A 99 -3.85 -25.13 -0.11
CA PRO A 99 -4.55 -25.96 -1.09
C PRO A 99 -4.87 -25.17 -2.37
N GLY A 100 -4.47 -25.72 -3.51
CA GLY A 100 -4.69 -25.11 -4.82
C GLY A 100 -3.66 -24.07 -5.25
N PHE A 101 -2.71 -23.69 -4.39
CA PHE A 101 -1.61 -22.82 -4.77
C PHE A 101 -0.46 -23.66 -5.32
N THR A 102 -0.53 -23.99 -6.60
CA THR A 102 0.48 -24.78 -7.29
C THR A 102 1.50 -23.90 -8.00
N ARG A 103 2.63 -24.51 -8.44
CA ARG A 103 3.63 -23.81 -9.26
C ARG A 103 3.05 -23.34 -10.59
N GLU A 104 2.16 -24.14 -11.20
CA GLU A 104 1.47 -23.77 -12.43
C GLU A 104 0.58 -22.54 -12.24
N LEU A 105 -0.17 -22.48 -11.13
CA LEU A 105 -0.97 -21.32 -10.78
C LEU A 105 -0.08 -20.09 -10.51
N PHE A 106 1.06 -20.27 -9.86
CA PHE A 106 2.03 -19.20 -9.65
C PHE A 106 2.48 -18.59 -10.97
N TYR A 107 2.89 -19.40 -11.95
CA TYR A 107 3.32 -18.91 -13.26
C TYR A 107 2.15 -18.28 -14.06
N GLN A 108 0.96 -18.83 -13.99
CA GLN A 108 -0.23 -18.22 -14.62
C GLN A 108 -0.54 -16.83 -14.05
N ILE A 109 -0.40 -16.64 -12.74
CA ILE A 109 -0.58 -15.33 -12.11
C ILE A 109 0.57 -14.40 -12.51
N GLN A 110 1.80 -14.88 -12.55
CA GLN A 110 2.97 -14.13 -13.00
C GLN A 110 2.78 -13.59 -14.42
N ASP A 111 2.37 -14.43 -15.38
CA ASP A 111 2.12 -14.03 -16.77
C ASP A 111 1.08 -12.91 -16.86
N LYS A 112 -0.04 -13.04 -16.11
CA LYS A 112 -1.05 -11.98 -16.04
C LYS A 112 -0.52 -10.71 -15.40
N TYR A 113 0.29 -10.87 -14.36
CA TYR A 113 0.93 -9.75 -13.69
C TYR A 113 1.92 -9.02 -14.60
N GLU A 114 2.64 -9.71 -15.49
CA GLU A 114 3.53 -9.12 -16.49
C GLU A 114 2.75 -8.32 -17.55
N ILE A 115 1.62 -8.84 -18.02
CA ILE A 115 0.77 -8.15 -19.02
C ILE A 115 0.17 -6.87 -18.44
N TRP A 116 -0.33 -6.91 -17.20
CA TRP A 116 -1.05 -5.81 -16.56
C TRP A 116 -0.25 -5.07 -15.50
N ASN A 117 1.06 -5.27 -15.41
CA ASN A 117 1.93 -4.89 -14.30
C ASN A 117 1.74 -3.43 -13.85
N PHE A 118 1.76 -2.47 -14.77
CA PHE A 118 1.55 -1.06 -14.46
C PHE A 118 0.19 -0.83 -13.79
N TRP A 119 -0.88 -1.37 -14.35
CA TRP A 119 -2.24 -1.13 -13.86
C TRP A 119 -2.52 -1.83 -12.54
N ILE A 120 -1.97 -3.03 -12.33
CA ILE A 120 -2.09 -3.76 -11.06
C ILE A 120 -1.42 -2.96 -9.95
N ILE A 121 -0.17 -2.54 -10.16
CA ILE A 121 0.61 -1.79 -9.16
C ILE A 121 0.03 -0.40 -8.95
N PHE A 122 -0.39 0.28 -10.03
CA PHE A 122 -1.03 1.59 -9.95
C PHE A 122 -2.33 1.51 -9.14
N THR A 123 -3.21 0.59 -9.45
CA THR A 123 -4.49 0.42 -8.75
C THR A 123 -4.27 0.08 -7.27
N ALA A 124 -3.34 -0.83 -6.97
CA ALA A 124 -3.00 -1.20 -5.60
C ALA A 124 -2.41 -0.01 -4.81
N GLY A 125 -1.51 0.75 -5.42
CA GLY A 125 -0.87 1.90 -4.77
C GLY A 125 -1.80 3.10 -4.58
N PHE A 126 -2.77 3.27 -5.47
CA PHE A 126 -3.74 4.37 -5.41
C PHE A 126 -4.91 4.07 -4.46
N THR A 127 -5.34 2.83 -4.38
CA THR A 127 -6.45 2.40 -3.52
C THR A 127 -5.97 2.07 -2.10
N PRO A 128 -6.87 2.02 -1.09
CA PRO A 128 -6.50 1.67 0.28
C PRO A 128 -6.30 0.15 0.50
N ILE A 129 -5.91 -0.59 -0.54
CA ILE A 129 -5.50 -1.98 -0.43
C ILE A 129 -4.10 -2.05 0.21
N PRO A 130 -3.78 -3.07 1.03
CA PRO A 130 -2.45 -3.22 1.61
C PRO A 130 -1.37 -3.32 0.53
N PHE A 131 -0.64 -2.21 0.29
CA PHE A 131 0.29 -2.10 -0.84
C PHE A 131 1.47 -3.07 -0.74
N LYS A 132 1.87 -3.43 0.48
CA LYS A 132 2.92 -4.42 0.73
C LYS A 132 2.68 -5.78 0.05
N LEU A 133 1.42 -6.20 -0.11
CA LEU A 133 1.12 -7.45 -0.80
C LEU A 133 1.59 -7.39 -2.25
N PHE A 134 1.39 -6.25 -2.89
CA PHE A 134 1.77 -6.04 -4.29
C PHE A 134 3.27 -5.78 -4.45
N THR A 135 3.93 -5.12 -3.48
CA THR A 135 5.37 -4.93 -3.54
C THR A 135 6.12 -6.24 -3.38
N ILE A 136 5.72 -7.07 -2.41
CA ILE A 136 6.34 -8.39 -2.16
C ILE A 136 6.04 -9.35 -3.33
N THR A 137 4.80 -9.43 -3.81
CA THR A 137 4.47 -10.29 -4.95
C THR A 137 5.13 -9.85 -6.24
N SER A 138 5.32 -8.54 -6.47
CA SER A 138 6.08 -8.04 -7.63
C SER A 138 7.52 -8.53 -7.62
N GLY A 139 8.15 -8.57 -6.44
CA GLY A 139 9.48 -9.14 -6.28
C GLY A 139 9.50 -10.66 -6.46
N ALA A 140 8.53 -11.37 -5.87
CA ALA A 140 8.39 -12.83 -6.03
C ALA A 140 8.18 -13.23 -7.50
N PHE A 141 7.43 -12.45 -8.27
CA PHE A 141 7.23 -12.66 -9.70
C PHE A 141 8.36 -12.09 -10.57
N SER A 142 9.39 -11.47 -9.99
CA SER A 142 10.49 -10.85 -10.73
C SER A 142 10.01 -9.88 -11.83
N ILE A 143 8.94 -9.11 -11.55
CA ILE A 143 8.36 -8.15 -12.47
C ILE A 143 9.39 -7.07 -12.83
N ASN A 144 9.31 -6.53 -14.05
CA ASN A 144 10.22 -5.47 -14.51
C ASN A 144 10.34 -4.35 -13.49
N PHE A 145 11.50 -4.26 -12.84
CA PHE A 145 11.75 -3.35 -11.71
C PHE A 145 11.59 -1.87 -12.06
N PRO A 146 12.11 -1.35 -13.21
CA PRO A 146 11.85 0.03 -13.63
C PRO A 146 10.36 0.36 -13.76
N MET A 147 9.56 -0.53 -14.36
CA MET A 147 8.12 -0.36 -14.49
C MET A 147 7.42 -0.36 -13.13
N PHE A 148 7.82 -1.28 -12.22
CA PHE A 148 7.34 -1.32 -10.85
C PHE A 148 7.58 0.01 -10.12
N ILE A 149 8.79 0.59 -10.24
CA ILE A 149 9.14 1.88 -9.60
C ILE A 149 8.29 3.01 -10.19
N ILE A 150 8.13 3.08 -11.50
CA ILE A 150 7.32 4.12 -12.16
C ILE A 150 5.86 4.03 -11.67
N ALA A 151 5.25 2.84 -11.73
CA ALA A 151 3.87 2.65 -11.32
C ALA A 151 3.66 2.96 -9.82
N SER A 152 4.57 2.50 -8.97
CA SER A 152 4.58 2.77 -7.52
C SER A 152 4.72 4.26 -7.24
N THR A 153 5.65 4.94 -7.91
CA THR A 153 5.90 6.37 -7.73
C THR A 153 4.67 7.19 -8.12
N ILE A 154 4.10 6.93 -9.29
CA ILE A 154 2.93 7.67 -9.77
C ILE A 154 1.73 7.42 -8.86
N SER A 155 1.43 6.16 -8.52
CA SER A 155 0.24 5.82 -7.74
C SER A 155 0.30 6.32 -6.30
N ARG A 156 1.41 6.09 -5.59
CA ARG A 156 1.58 6.52 -4.19
C ARG A 156 1.67 8.03 -4.07
N SER A 157 2.42 8.68 -4.98
CA SER A 157 2.49 10.15 -4.99
C SER A 157 1.14 10.77 -5.30
N ALA A 158 0.41 10.28 -6.30
CA ALA A 158 -0.93 10.76 -6.61
C ALA A 158 -1.87 10.64 -5.39
N ARG A 159 -1.90 9.47 -4.73
CA ARG A 159 -2.71 9.25 -3.53
C ARG A 159 -2.40 10.25 -2.42
N PHE A 160 -1.14 10.32 -1.97
CA PHE A 160 -0.78 11.15 -0.83
C PHE A 160 -0.85 12.64 -1.13
N LEU A 161 -0.51 13.05 -2.37
CA LEU A 161 -0.63 14.45 -2.78
C LEU A 161 -2.09 14.89 -2.96
N ILE A 162 -2.99 14.02 -3.42
CA ILE A 162 -4.43 14.31 -3.45
C ILE A 162 -4.94 14.50 -2.02
N VAL A 163 -4.65 13.58 -1.10
CA VAL A 163 -5.10 13.68 0.30
C VAL A 163 -4.57 14.95 0.95
N SER A 164 -3.25 15.19 0.88
CA SER A 164 -2.63 16.38 1.46
C SER A 164 -3.05 17.68 0.78
N GLY A 165 -3.27 17.67 -0.54
CA GLY A 165 -3.75 18.80 -1.31
C GLY A 165 -5.20 19.18 -0.97
N LEU A 166 -6.07 18.19 -0.76
CA LEU A 166 -7.43 18.43 -0.30
C LEU A 166 -7.44 19.06 1.10
N ILE A 167 -6.58 18.59 2.01
CA ILE A 167 -6.47 19.17 3.35
C ILE A 167 -5.87 20.58 3.27
N TRP A 168 -4.86 20.78 2.45
CA TRP A 168 -4.26 22.10 2.22
C TRP A 168 -5.29 23.10 1.71
N LYS A 169 -6.17 22.68 0.77
CA LYS A 169 -7.17 23.57 0.16
C LYS A 169 -8.39 23.79 1.07
N TYR A 170 -8.93 22.73 1.68
CA TYR A 170 -10.21 22.77 2.40
C TYR A 170 -10.08 22.74 3.93
N GLY A 171 -8.98 22.21 4.48
CA GLY A 171 -8.73 22.12 5.92
C GLY A 171 -9.72 21.22 6.68
N ALA A 172 -10.10 21.63 7.90
CA ALA A 172 -10.96 20.86 8.78
C ALA A 172 -12.34 20.43 8.23
N PRO A 173 -13.01 21.16 7.31
CA PRO A 173 -14.26 20.68 6.69
C PRO A 173 -14.12 19.32 6.00
N ILE A 174 -12.96 19.01 5.42
CA ILE A 174 -12.74 17.73 4.74
C ILE A 174 -12.70 16.57 5.76
N GLN A 175 -12.16 16.80 6.95
CA GLN A 175 -12.17 15.81 8.03
C GLN A 175 -13.60 15.46 8.43
N LYS A 176 -14.46 16.48 8.65
CA LYS A 176 -15.88 16.27 8.97
C LYS A 176 -16.62 15.50 7.87
N PHE A 177 -16.25 15.73 6.61
CA PHE A 177 -16.80 14.98 5.48
C PHE A 177 -16.33 13.52 5.52
N ILE A 178 -15.05 13.27 5.72
CA ILE A 178 -14.48 11.91 5.84
C ILE A 178 -15.13 11.18 7.02
N ASP A 179 -15.18 11.78 8.20
CA ASP A 179 -15.78 11.19 9.41
C ASP A 179 -17.26 10.85 9.20
N ARG A 180 -17.99 11.74 8.55
CA ARG A 180 -19.44 11.56 8.27
C ARG A 180 -19.72 10.45 7.26
N TYR A 181 -18.86 10.30 6.26
CA TYR A 181 -19.05 9.36 5.16
C TYR A 181 -18.13 8.14 5.23
N PHE A 182 -17.26 8.06 6.24
CA PHE A 182 -16.26 6.99 6.38
C PHE A 182 -16.87 5.59 6.26
N ASN A 183 -17.95 5.32 6.97
CA ASN A 183 -18.63 4.02 6.90
C ASN A 183 -19.20 3.74 5.50
N LYS A 184 -19.77 4.76 4.84
CA LYS A 184 -20.31 4.61 3.47
C LYS A 184 -19.19 4.40 2.46
N LEU A 185 -18.09 5.13 2.59
CA LEU A 185 -16.91 4.98 1.75
C LEU A 185 -16.23 3.62 1.97
N ALA A 186 -16.13 3.15 3.21
CA ALA A 186 -15.61 1.83 3.54
C ALA A 186 -16.47 0.70 2.97
N ILE A 187 -17.81 0.81 3.09
CA ILE A 187 -18.76 -0.16 2.51
C ILE A 187 -18.67 -0.14 0.98
N LEU A 188 -18.71 1.04 0.36
CA LEU A 188 -18.56 1.18 -1.09
C LEU A 188 -17.25 0.57 -1.58
N PHE A 189 -16.16 0.83 -0.87
CA PHE A 189 -14.84 0.28 -1.18
C PHE A 189 -14.83 -1.25 -1.05
N THR A 190 -15.42 -1.81 0.01
CA THR A 190 -15.54 -3.25 0.20
C THR A 190 -16.36 -3.90 -0.93
N ILE A 191 -17.46 -3.27 -1.34
CA ILE A 191 -18.29 -3.74 -2.46
C ILE A 191 -17.50 -3.69 -3.78
N LEU A 192 -16.74 -2.63 -4.03
CA LEU A 192 -15.89 -2.51 -5.22
C LEU A 192 -14.75 -3.54 -5.23
N LEU A 193 -14.15 -3.83 -4.06
CA LEU A 193 -13.14 -4.88 -3.91
C LEU A 193 -13.71 -6.26 -4.21
N ILE A 194 -14.82 -6.60 -3.56
CA ILE A 194 -15.49 -7.90 -3.73
C ILE A 194 -16.02 -8.01 -5.17
N GLY A 195 -16.70 -6.98 -5.66
CA GLY A 195 -17.23 -6.91 -7.02
C GLY A 195 -16.13 -6.99 -8.08
N GLY A 196 -15.02 -6.29 -7.89
CA GLY A 196 -13.84 -6.36 -8.74
C GLY A 196 -13.22 -7.76 -8.77
N PHE A 197 -13.12 -8.42 -7.62
CA PHE A 197 -12.63 -9.79 -7.52
C PHE A 197 -13.55 -10.79 -8.28
N PHE A 198 -14.88 -10.65 -8.14
CA PHE A 198 -15.84 -11.47 -8.89
C PHE A 198 -15.81 -11.16 -10.39
N LEU A 199 -15.65 -9.91 -10.77
CA LEU A 199 -15.58 -9.49 -12.18
C LEU A 199 -14.32 -10.06 -12.85
N ILE A 200 -13.18 -10.04 -12.17
CA ILE A 200 -11.94 -10.67 -12.63
C ILE A 200 -12.12 -12.19 -12.77
N LYS A 201 -12.76 -12.83 -11.79
CA LYS A 201 -13.03 -14.28 -11.84
C LYS A 201 -13.97 -14.68 -12.99
N TYR A 202 -14.86 -13.79 -13.43
CA TYR A 202 -15.80 -14.06 -14.53
C TYR A 202 -15.23 -13.71 -15.92
N LEU A 203 -14.22 -12.83 -15.98
CA LEU A 203 -13.55 -12.40 -17.23
C LEU A 203 -12.32 -13.27 -17.58
N ILE A 204 -11.93 -14.14 -16.66
CA ILE A 204 -10.83 -15.10 -16.80
C ILE A 204 -11.37 -16.52 -16.79
#